data_5850be7b2fc451a7c84db36863a8a0cc
#
_entry.id   5850be7b2fc451a7c84db36863a8a0cc
#
_cell.length_a   1.000
_cell.length_b   1.000
_cell.length_c   1.000
_cell.angle_alpha   90.00
_cell.angle_beta   90.00
_cell.angle_gamma   90.00
#
_symmetry.space_group_name_H-M   'P 1'
#
loop_
_entity.id
_entity.type
_entity.pdbx_description
1 polymer ?
#
loop_
_entity_poly.entity_id
_entity_poly.type
_entity_poly.pdbx_seq_one_letter_code
_entity_poly.pdbx_strand_id
1 'polypeptide(L)'
;MAEYRPLLIAGAIIGVFAIGFLVVFLLEKDKKESMGYERNMSDREIIRRLLRYALPYKKNFLIVFLVMLFSIVYDLASPLLVGHIEETVKDTFELPYLFSIVAVYAGILVVSMICTYIQAMMLQKTGQKILSAIRQDIFTHIESLSHEQLNNIPVGKLVTRVSNDPNAISYMFTNILVTLVKNVMVIFGVLGAMLTLNYALTLMVLCFVPFVLLFTVIFRKFSRKVHRSVNNATTDINTYLSENLSGIKITQIFNREDKKMADFLEKSQKLKKAKEARMLVFGIFRPMVYMLYITSVMCLLYMGGRANIEGRTYFGQALTSGVIVTFYMYISKFFNPIQTLAEQFDMLQRSFASAEKIFTIMDLVPEVVDEPDAIELTDIKGEIEFKDVWFAYKPGEWVLKGVSFHILPKQTVAFVGSTGSGKTTILSLICRNYDIQKGQILIDGIDIKRIKISSLRSHFGQMLQDVFLFSGDIRSNILLRKEGVSDQEVMDACRYVNADKFINRLEKGLDEPVRERGNNFSAGQRQLLSFARTIIHKPSVIILDEATANIDTETELLIQDSLEKIKNIGTMLIVAHRLSTIQHSDNIIVLSDGRIMEQGDHQTLLHQHGMYYQLYTLQFNKQQLMGA
;
A
#
# COMPACT_ATOMS: atom_id res chain seq x y z
N MET A 1 -29.75 -15.07 55.21
CA MET A 1 -30.15 -14.23 54.03
C MET A 1 -29.69 -12.78 54.10
N ALA A 2 -29.72 -12.11 55.25
CA ALA A 2 -29.24 -10.71 55.37
C ALA A 2 -27.75 -10.57 55.04
N GLU A 3 -26.92 -11.51 55.38
CA GLU A 3 -25.46 -11.52 55.17
C GLU A 3 -25.06 -11.62 53.70
N TYR A 4 -25.87 -12.20 52.82
CA TYR A 4 -25.57 -12.31 51.38
C TYR A 4 -26.19 -11.19 50.53
N ARG A 5 -26.89 -10.22 51.17
CA ARG A 5 -27.54 -9.11 50.46
C ARG A 5 -26.57 -8.33 49.52
N PRO A 6 -25.32 -7.96 49.90
CA PRO A 6 -24.42 -7.27 49.00
C PRO A 6 -24.07 -8.08 47.77
N LEU A 7 -23.83 -9.38 47.92
CA LEU A 7 -23.53 -10.31 46.81
C LEU A 7 -24.73 -10.51 45.89
N LEU A 8 -25.95 -10.63 46.48
CA LEU A 8 -27.19 -10.74 45.71
C LEU A 8 -27.50 -9.47 44.92
N ILE A 9 -27.26 -8.29 45.53
CA ILE A 9 -27.42 -6.99 44.83
C ILE A 9 -26.43 -6.88 43.66
N ALA A 10 -25.16 -7.19 43.88
CA ALA A 10 -24.16 -7.18 42.82
C ALA A 10 -24.48 -8.18 41.69
N GLY A 11 -24.89 -9.39 42.05
CA GLY A 11 -25.33 -10.42 41.08
C GLY A 11 -26.58 -9.99 40.30
N ALA A 12 -27.57 -9.35 40.97
CA ALA A 12 -28.77 -8.84 40.32
C ALA A 12 -28.44 -7.69 39.32
N ILE A 13 -27.56 -6.77 39.69
CA ILE A 13 -27.12 -5.69 38.79
C ILE A 13 -26.45 -6.27 37.56
N ILE A 14 -25.50 -7.20 37.73
CA ILE A 14 -24.84 -7.88 36.61
C ILE A 14 -25.84 -8.63 35.75
N GLY A 15 -26.78 -9.36 36.36
CA GLY A 15 -27.83 -10.10 35.66
C GLY A 15 -28.73 -9.20 34.81
N VAL A 16 -29.17 -8.05 35.34
CA VAL A 16 -30.00 -7.07 34.62
C VAL A 16 -29.22 -6.50 33.41
N PHE A 17 -27.95 -6.13 33.59
CA PHE A 17 -27.13 -5.65 32.48
C PHE A 17 -26.88 -6.75 31.46
N ALA A 18 -26.58 -7.98 31.86
CA ALA A 18 -26.35 -9.10 30.95
C ALA A 18 -27.60 -9.41 30.11
N ILE A 19 -28.80 -9.43 30.76
CA ILE A 19 -30.08 -9.65 30.07
C ILE A 19 -30.38 -8.48 29.10
N GLY A 20 -30.21 -7.23 29.55
CA GLY A 20 -30.39 -6.05 28.68
C GLY A 20 -29.54 -6.11 27.44
N PHE A 21 -28.24 -6.44 27.57
CA PHE A 21 -27.34 -6.62 26.44
C PHE A 21 -27.69 -7.81 25.54
N LEU A 22 -28.13 -8.94 26.12
CA LEU A 22 -28.57 -10.10 25.36
C LEU A 22 -29.82 -9.79 24.54
N VAL A 23 -30.78 -9.06 25.10
CA VAL A 23 -31.99 -8.61 24.39
C VAL A 23 -31.62 -7.69 23.21
N VAL A 24 -30.74 -6.69 23.42
CA VAL A 24 -30.26 -5.79 22.34
C VAL A 24 -29.51 -6.60 21.28
N PHE A 25 -28.71 -7.59 21.68
CA PHE A 25 -27.97 -8.45 20.73
C PHE A 25 -28.93 -9.29 19.86
N LEU A 26 -30.00 -9.83 20.44
CA LEU A 26 -31.00 -10.67 19.74
C LEU A 26 -31.92 -9.84 18.84
N LEU A 27 -32.26 -8.62 19.24
CA LEU A 27 -33.12 -7.72 18.46
C LEU A 27 -32.44 -7.14 17.22
N GLU A 28 -31.11 -7.03 17.21
CA GLU A 28 -30.37 -6.51 16.08
C GLU A 28 -30.08 -7.61 15.04
N LYS A 29 -31.00 -7.78 14.07
CA LYS A 29 -30.79 -8.63 12.90
C LYS A 29 -29.59 -8.11 12.08
N ASP A 30 -28.60 -8.97 11.85
CA ASP A 30 -27.51 -8.70 10.93
C ASP A 30 -28.07 -8.52 9.52
N LYS A 31 -28.20 -7.27 9.06
CA LYS A 31 -28.23 -7.03 7.62
C LYS A 31 -26.84 -7.39 7.11
N LYS A 32 -26.76 -8.38 6.22
CA LYS A 32 -25.55 -8.67 5.41
C LYS A 32 -25.29 -7.48 4.50
N GLU A 33 -24.72 -6.42 5.03
CA GLU A 33 -24.09 -5.37 4.21
C GLU A 33 -22.71 -5.89 3.83
N SER A 34 -22.48 -6.02 2.51
CA SER A 34 -21.17 -6.37 1.99
C SER A 34 -20.13 -5.41 2.57
N MET A 35 -19.07 -5.95 3.12
CA MET A 35 -17.86 -5.17 3.31
C MET A 35 -17.43 -4.76 1.92
N GLY A 36 -17.11 -3.50 1.66
CA GLY A 36 -16.70 -2.99 0.34
C GLY A 36 -15.46 -3.65 -0.27
N TYR A 37 -15.07 -4.79 0.27
CA TYR A 37 -14.06 -5.73 -0.23
C TYR A 37 -14.52 -7.15 0.13
N GLU A 38 -14.92 -7.91 -0.88
CA GLU A 38 -15.18 -9.35 -0.74
C GLU A 38 -13.84 -10.07 -0.64
N ARG A 39 -13.63 -10.79 0.47
CA ARG A 39 -12.43 -11.60 0.69
C ARG A 39 -12.50 -12.84 -0.22
N ASN A 40 -11.54 -12.94 -1.12
CA ASN A 40 -11.40 -14.07 -2.05
C ASN A 40 -10.43 -15.14 -1.54
N MET A 41 -9.53 -14.77 -0.59
CA MET A 41 -8.53 -15.71 -0.04
C MET A 41 -8.94 -16.24 1.33
N SER A 42 -8.69 -17.54 1.57
CA SER A 42 -8.88 -18.15 2.87
C SER A 42 -7.81 -17.71 3.87
N ASP A 43 -8.16 -17.59 5.17
CA ASP A 43 -7.19 -17.25 6.23
C ASP A 43 -6.01 -18.22 6.25
N ARG A 44 -6.25 -19.52 5.96
CA ARG A 44 -5.20 -20.55 5.90
C ARG A 44 -4.17 -20.28 4.79
N GLU A 45 -4.63 -19.83 3.65
CA GLU A 45 -3.74 -19.49 2.52
C GLU A 45 -2.90 -18.25 2.83
N ILE A 46 -3.52 -17.21 3.39
CA ILE A 46 -2.82 -15.99 3.82
C ILE A 46 -1.72 -16.34 4.84
N ILE A 47 -2.06 -17.13 5.87
CA ILE A 47 -1.10 -17.58 6.89
C ILE A 47 0.04 -18.36 6.24
N ARG A 48 -0.24 -19.30 5.33
CA ARG A 48 0.78 -20.08 4.65
C ARG A 48 1.76 -19.21 3.85
N ARG A 49 1.25 -18.19 3.15
CA ARG A 49 2.10 -17.24 2.39
C ARG A 49 2.92 -16.36 3.32
N LEU A 50 2.32 -15.84 4.38
CA LEU A 50 3.01 -15.00 5.38
C LEU A 50 4.09 -15.79 6.12
N LEU A 51 3.86 -17.05 6.42
CA LEU A 51 4.86 -17.91 7.05
C LEU A 51 6.13 -18.09 6.20
N ARG A 52 6.06 -18.02 4.86
CA ARG A 52 7.27 -18.05 4.01
C ARG A 52 8.23 -16.91 4.33
N TYR A 53 7.72 -15.72 4.65
CA TYR A 53 8.55 -14.57 5.06
C TYR A 53 9.07 -14.69 6.50
N ALA A 54 8.37 -15.41 7.37
CA ALA A 54 8.79 -15.63 8.75
C ALA A 54 9.79 -16.79 8.92
N LEU A 55 9.70 -17.84 8.09
CA LEU A 55 10.53 -19.05 8.18
C LEU A 55 12.05 -18.81 8.18
N PRO A 56 12.61 -17.88 7.38
CA PRO A 56 14.05 -17.58 7.45
C PRO A 56 14.50 -17.11 8.83
N TYR A 57 13.58 -16.53 9.61
CA TYR A 57 13.83 -15.95 10.94
C TYR A 57 13.38 -16.86 12.10
N LYS A 58 13.12 -18.16 11.84
CA LYS A 58 12.62 -19.11 12.86
C LYS A 58 13.47 -19.16 14.13
N LYS A 59 14.80 -19.01 14.02
CA LYS A 59 15.71 -18.96 15.17
C LYS A 59 15.41 -17.74 16.07
N ASN A 60 15.16 -16.58 15.48
CA ASN A 60 14.83 -15.35 16.22
C ASN A 60 13.50 -15.51 16.96
N PHE A 61 12.47 -16.06 16.30
CA PHE A 61 11.18 -16.33 16.93
C PHE A 61 11.29 -17.36 18.06
N LEU A 62 12.14 -18.39 17.91
CA LEU A 62 12.40 -19.35 18.98
C LEU A 62 13.05 -18.70 20.21
N ILE A 63 14.08 -17.86 19.99
CA ILE A 63 14.72 -17.12 21.10
C ILE A 63 13.70 -16.20 21.79
N VAL A 64 12.91 -15.46 21.00
CA VAL A 64 11.83 -14.60 21.52
C VAL A 64 10.85 -15.42 22.37
N PHE A 65 10.46 -16.59 21.90
CA PHE A 65 9.56 -17.49 22.64
C PHE A 65 10.18 -17.94 23.97
N LEU A 66 11.45 -18.34 23.99
CA LEU A 66 12.15 -18.73 25.21
C LEU A 66 12.27 -17.56 26.20
N VAL A 67 12.64 -16.37 25.71
CA VAL A 67 12.72 -15.16 26.55
C VAL A 67 11.33 -14.78 27.09
N MET A 68 10.27 -14.97 26.29
CA MET A 68 8.90 -14.74 26.72
C MET A 68 8.48 -15.66 27.86
N LEU A 69 8.91 -16.93 27.83
CA LEU A 69 8.65 -17.87 28.94
C LEU A 69 9.22 -17.35 30.27
N PHE A 70 10.43 -16.78 30.27
CA PHE A 70 10.98 -16.15 31.47
C PHE A 70 10.14 -14.95 31.95
N SER A 71 9.64 -14.12 31.03
CA SER A 71 8.73 -13.02 31.39
C SER A 71 7.42 -13.54 32.01
N ILE A 72 6.90 -14.68 31.53
CA ILE A 72 5.69 -15.31 32.08
C ILE A 72 5.95 -15.85 33.50
N VAL A 73 7.13 -16.44 33.74
CA VAL A 73 7.49 -16.87 35.11
C VAL A 73 7.44 -15.71 36.09
N TYR A 74 7.92 -14.51 35.73
CA TYR A 74 7.71 -13.32 36.56
C TYR A 74 6.24 -12.99 36.79
N ASP A 75 5.42 -13.04 35.73
CA ASP A 75 3.97 -12.75 35.83
C ASP A 75 3.26 -13.71 36.78
N LEU A 76 3.75 -14.96 36.88
CA LEU A 76 3.21 -15.98 37.80
C LEU A 76 3.81 -15.92 39.21
N ALA A 77 5.13 -15.71 39.32
CA ALA A 77 5.84 -15.70 40.60
C ALA A 77 5.59 -14.42 41.41
N SER A 78 5.42 -13.27 40.76
CA SER A 78 5.25 -11.98 41.42
C SER A 78 4.09 -11.97 42.45
N PRO A 79 2.86 -12.43 42.13
CA PRO A 79 1.77 -12.48 43.13
C PRO A 79 2.05 -13.44 44.29
N LEU A 80 2.71 -14.58 44.02
CA LEU A 80 3.06 -15.54 45.06
C LEU A 80 4.07 -14.96 46.05
N LEU A 81 5.09 -14.27 45.55
CA LEU A 81 6.09 -13.62 46.39
C LEU A 81 5.48 -12.51 47.24
N VAL A 82 4.58 -11.68 46.67
CA VAL A 82 3.90 -10.62 47.42
C VAL A 82 3.00 -11.21 48.51
N GLY A 83 2.26 -12.29 48.21
CA GLY A 83 1.45 -12.99 49.22
C GLY A 83 2.32 -13.58 50.33
N HIS A 84 3.47 -14.15 50.01
CA HIS A 84 4.40 -14.69 51.00
C HIS A 84 5.07 -13.59 51.85
N ILE A 85 5.38 -12.40 51.27
CA ILE A 85 5.85 -11.23 52.02
C ILE A 85 4.79 -10.81 53.03
N GLU A 86 3.51 -10.77 52.65
CA GLU A 86 2.42 -10.39 53.54
C GLU A 86 2.31 -11.35 54.73
N GLU A 87 2.36 -12.66 54.53
CA GLU A 87 2.34 -13.67 55.59
C GLU A 87 3.54 -13.51 56.54
N THR A 88 4.76 -13.33 56.00
CA THR A 88 5.99 -13.17 56.76
C THR A 88 5.94 -11.91 57.66
N VAL A 89 5.40 -10.80 57.13
CA VAL A 89 5.27 -9.54 57.88
C VAL A 89 4.29 -9.68 59.04
N LYS A 90 3.22 -10.53 58.86
CA LYS A 90 2.18 -10.71 59.86
C LYS A 90 2.56 -11.69 60.95
N ASP A 91 3.14 -12.84 60.61
CA ASP A 91 3.35 -13.96 61.53
C ASP A 91 4.70 -13.90 62.25
N THR A 92 5.77 -13.60 61.55
CA THR A 92 7.14 -13.52 62.09
C THR A 92 7.89 -12.39 61.43
N PHE A 93 7.92 -11.22 62.08
CA PHE A 93 8.63 -10.07 61.56
C PHE A 93 10.16 -10.22 61.77
N GLU A 94 10.82 -10.99 60.87
CA GLU A 94 12.28 -11.10 60.79
C GLU A 94 12.80 -10.20 59.67
N LEU A 95 13.40 -9.09 60.01
CA LEU A 95 13.91 -8.10 59.06
C LEU A 95 14.90 -8.65 58.01
N PRO A 96 15.89 -9.54 58.39
CA PRO A 96 16.82 -10.13 57.42
C PRO A 96 16.12 -11.04 56.40
N TYR A 97 15.13 -11.81 56.83
CA TYR A 97 14.37 -12.69 55.95
C TYR A 97 13.50 -11.91 54.97
N LEU A 98 12.82 -10.85 55.46
CA LEU A 98 12.06 -9.95 54.60
C LEU A 98 12.95 -9.30 53.54
N PHE A 99 14.15 -8.79 53.89
CA PHE A 99 15.09 -8.25 52.90
C PHE A 99 15.51 -9.27 51.87
N SER A 100 15.69 -10.54 52.22
CA SER A 100 16.05 -11.59 51.27
C SER A 100 14.97 -11.84 50.24
N ILE A 101 13.67 -11.89 50.64
CA ILE A 101 12.53 -12.07 49.73
C ILE A 101 12.37 -10.85 48.80
N VAL A 102 12.49 -9.64 49.35
CA VAL A 102 12.44 -8.40 48.57
C VAL A 102 13.58 -8.33 47.57
N ALA A 103 14.80 -8.78 47.95
CA ALA A 103 15.93 -8.85 47.02
C ALA A 103 15.69 -9.87 45.88
N VAL A 104 15.13 -11.02 46.20
CA VAL A 104 14.73 -12.03 45.19
C VAL A 104 13.67 -11.45 44.24
N TYR A 105 12.63 -10.78 44.79
CA TYR A 105 11.60 -10.13 43.99
C TYR A 105 12.17 -9.05 43.05
N ALA A 106 13.06 -8.20 43.58
CA ALA A 106 13.76 -7.18 42.79
C ALA A 106 14.65 -7.80 41.70
N GLY A 107 15.36 -8.89 42.01
CA GLY A 107 16.16 -9.65 41.04
C GLY A 107 15.32 -10.19 39.89
N ILE A 108 14.19 -10.84 40.19
CA ILE A 108 13.27 -11.38 39.18
C ILE A 108 12.67 -10.25 38.32
N LEU A 109 12.37 -9.10 38.93
CA LEU A 109 11.86 -7.91 38.21
C LEU A 109 12.88 -7.38 37.22
N VAL A 110 14.16 -7.21 37.64
CA VAL A 110 15.24 -6.74 36.76
C VAL A 110 15.46 -7.71 35.60
N VAL A 111 15.49 -9.02 35.89
CA VAL A 111 15.60 -10.04 34.83
C VAL A 111 14.43 -9.97 33.86
N SER A 112 13.20 -9.84 34.35
CA SER A 112 12.01 -9.69 33.50
C SER A 112 12.06 -8.43 32.63
N MET A 113 12.55 -7.31 33.16
CA MET A 113 12.77 -6.07 32.41
C MET A 113 13.77 -6.27 31.27
N ILE A 114 14.92 -6.91 31.55
CA ILE A 114 15.94 -7.22 30.53
C ILE A 114 15.38 -8.15 29.47
N CYS A 115 14.66 -9.20 29.88
CA CYS A 115 14.01 -10.14 28.96
C CYS A 115 12.99 -9.43 28.04
N THR A 116 12.15 -8.56 28.60
CA THR A 116 11.17 -7.79 27.84
C THR A 116 11.85 -6.85 26.82
N TYR A 117 12.95 -6.20 27.22
CA TYR A 117 13.75 -5.35 26.32
C TYR A 117 14.36 -6.16 25.17
N ILE A 118 15.01 -7.28 25.48
CA ILE A 118 15.60 -8.18 24.45
C ILE A 118 14.52 -8.68 23.49
N GLN A 119 13.38 -9.13 24.02
CA GLN A 119 12.25 -9.59 23.25
C GLN A 119 11.75 -8.50 22.28
N ALA A 120 11.49 -7.29 22.77
CA ALA A 120 11.00 -6.17 21.98
C ALA A 120 12.01 -5.78 20.88
N MET A 121 13.30 -5.69 21.20
CA MET A 121 14.34 -5.36 20.25
C MET A 121 14.49 -6.42 19.15
N MET A 122 14.48 -7.70 19.52
CA MET A 122 14.59 -8.79 18.54
C MET A 122 13.38 -8.84 17.61
N LEU A 123 12.18 -8.68 18.17
CA LEU A 123 10.95 -8.65 17.38
C LEU A 123 10.93 -7.47 16.40
N GLN A 124 11.30 -6.28 16.87
CA GLN A 124 11.34 -5.10 16.02
C GLN A 124 12.35 -5.26 14.88
N LYS A 125 13.56 -5.72 15.17
CA LYS A 125 14.57 -6.00 14.12
C LYS A 125 14.09 -7.06 13.13
N THR A 126 13.47 -8.13 13.60
CA THR A 126 12.95 -9.21 12.74
C THR A 126 11.78 -8.71 11.90
N GLY A 127 10.86 -7.95 12.48
CA GLY A 127 9.74 -7.36 11.77
C GLY A 127 10.16 -6.40 10.66
N GLN A 128 11.19 -5.57 10.89
CA GLN A 128 11.74 -4.68 9.85
C GLN A 128 12.40 -5.46 8.69
N LYS A 129 13.06 -6.57 8.98
CA LYS A 129 13.63 -7.45 7.92
C LYS A 129 12.52 -8.09 7.07
N ILE A 130 11.46 -8.60 7.72
CA ILE A 130 10.28 -9.15 7.02
C ILE A 130 9.63 -8.06 6.18
N LEU A 131 9.44 -6.86 6.74
CA LEU A 131 8.88 -5.71 6.04
C LEU A 131 9.67 -5.34 4.79
N SER A 132 11.01 -5.30 4.90
CA SER A 132 11.90 -5.00 3.78
C SER A 132 11.79 -6.05 2.67
N ALA A 133 11.76 -7.34 3.04
CA ALA A 133 11.63 -8.43 2.07
C ALA A 133 10.27 -8.36 1.32
N ILE A 134 9.17 -8.15 2.05
CA ILE A 134 7.85 -8.01 1.43
C ILE A 134 7.81 -6.80 0.48
N ARG A 135 8.36 -5.65 0.89
CA ARG A 135 8.41 -4.45 0.04
C ARG A 135 9.22 -4.67 -1.23
N GLN A 136 10.36 -5.34 -1.11
CA GLN A 136 11.21 -5.64 -2.25
C GLN A 136 10.48 -6.56 -3.24
N ASP A 137 9.88 -7.65 -2.76
CA ASP A 137 9.15 -8.58 -3.62
C ASP A 137 7.96 -7.92 -4.33
N ILE A 138 7.17 -7.12 -3.59
CA ILE A 138 6.05 -6.37 -4.19
C ILE A 138 6.54 -5.39 -5.25
N PHE A 139 7.58 -4.62 -4.94
CA PHE A 139 8.11 -3.62 -5.85
C PHE A 139 8.67 -4.25 -7.13
N THR A 140 9.50 -5.29 -6.99
CA THR A 140 10.03 -6.05 -8.12
C THR A 140 8.92 -6.66 -8.98
N HIS A 141 7.87 -7.18 -8.32
CA HIS A 141 6.72 -7.72 -9.04
C HIS A 141 5.93 -6.65 -9.80
N ILE A 142 5.69 -5.48 -9.17
CA ILE A 142 5.03 -4.35 -9.85
C ILE A 142 5.83 -3.89 -11.07
N GLU A 143 7.17 -3.83 -10.98
CA GLU A 143 8.04 -3.48 -12.12
C GLU A 143 7.97 -4.52 -13.27
N SER A 144 7.63 -5.76 -12.97
CA SER A 144 7.48 -6.82 -13.99
C SER A 144 6.10 -6.82 -14.69
N LEU A 145 5.11 -6.07 -14.17
CA LEU A 145 3.77 -6.01 -14.76
C LEU A 145 3.77 -5.29 -16.11
N SER A 146 2.85 -5.70 -16.98
CA SER A 146 2.66 -5.05 -18.29
C SER A 146 2.13 -3.62 -18.16
N HIS A 147 2.35 -2.83 -19.20
CA HIS A 147 1.87 -1.44 -19.27
C HIS A 147 0.33 -1.35 -19.11
N GLU A 148 -0.41 -2.28 -19.68
CA GLU A 148 -1.86 -2.38 -19.55
C GLU A 148 -2.29 -2.61 -18.09
N GLN A 149 -1.66 -3.56 -17.41
CA GLN A 149 -1.96 -3.87 -16.02
C GLN A 149 -1.69 -2.66 -15.10
N LEU A 150 -0.59 -1.94 -15.36
CA LEU A 150 -0.24 -0.73 -14.61
C LEU A 150 -1.22 0.42 -14.87
N ASN A 151 -1.68 0.60 -16.11
CA ASN A 151 -2.67 1.63 -16.45
C ASN A 151 -4.05 1.36 -15.83
N ASN A 152 -4.42 0.08 -15.66
CA ASN A 152 -5.68 -0.31 -15.05
C ASN A 152 -5.70 -0.17 -13.52
N ILE A 153 -4.53 0.03 -12.88
CA ILE A 153 -4.42 0.16 -11.43
C ILE A 153 -4.00 1.59 -11.07
N PRO A 154 -4.82 2.36 -10.34
CA PRO A 154 -4.45 3.71 -9.92
C PRO A 154 -3.11 3.72 -9.15
N VAL A 155 -2.19 4.62 -9.51
CA VAL A 155 -0.85 4.73 -8.89
C VAL A 155 -0.91 4.85 -7.37
N GLY A 156 -1.84 5.64 -6.82
CA GLY A 156 -2.04 5.76 -5.37
C GLY A 156 -2.38 4.44 -4.69
N LYS A 157 -3.06 3.52 -5.40
CA LYS A 157 -3.33 2.17 -4.90
C LYS A 157 -2.05 1.34 -4.84
N LEU A 158 -1.20 1.40 -5.85
CA LEU A 158 0.11 0.72 -5.87
C LEU A 158 1.02 1.25 -4.76
N VAL A 159 1.12 2.57 -4.60
CA VAL A 159 1.89 3.20 -3.52
C VAL A 159 1.43 2.71 -2.15
N THR A 160 0.11 2.63 -1.91
CA THR A 160 -0.42 2.13 -0.64
C THR A 160 -0.04 0.67 -0.39
N ARG A 161 0.02 -0.19 -1.43
CA ARG A 161 0.43 -1.60 -1.30
C ARG A 161 1.90 -1.76 -0.97
N VAL A 162 2.77 -0.87 -1.46
CA VAL A 162 4.21 -0.92 -1.18
C VAL A 162 4.55 -0.26 0.16
N SER A 163 3.87 0.84 0.54
CA SER A 163 4.24 1.63 1.72
C SER A 163 3.45 1.27 2.97
N ASN A 164 2.10 1.23 2.92
CA ASN A 164 1.25 1.15 4.10
C ASN A 164 0.82 -0.28 4.48
N ASP A 165 0.37 -1.07 3.52
CA ASP A 165 -0.13 -2.42 3.80
C ASP A 165 0.95 -3.35 4.39
N PRO A 166 2.23 -3.32 3.98
CA PRO A 166 3.28 -4.12 4.62
C PRO A 166 3.55 -3.75 6.08
N ASN A 167 3.30 -2.50 6.49
CA ASN A 167 3.41 -2.09 7.89
C ASN A 167 2.41 -2.85 8.80
N ALA A 168 1.18 -3.09 8.32
CA ALA A 168 0.19 -3.86 9.05
C ALA A 168 0.63 -5.33 9.25
N ILE A 169 1.31 -5.90 8.26
CA ILE A 169 1.89 -7.25 8.35
C ILE A 169 3.06 -7.28 9.33
N SER A 170 3.97 -6.30 9.25
CA SER A 170 5.08 -6.18 10.20
C SER A 170 4.57 -6.09 11.64
N TYR A 171 3.56 -5.23 11.89
CA TYR A 171 2.93 -5.09 13.20
C TYR A 171 2.29 -6.40 13.67
N MET A 172 1.72 -7.19 12.77
CA MET A 172 1.19 -8.51 13.11
C MET A 172 2.28 -9.43 13.67
N PHE A 173 3.45 -9.50 13.03
CA PHE A 173 4.55 -10.36 13.49
C PHE A 173 5.24 -9.83 14.76
N THR A 174 5.37 -8.51 14.91
CA THR A 174 6.09 -7.91 16.04
C THR A 174 5.26 -7.78 17.30
N ASN A 175 3.96 -7.58 17.17
CA ASN A 175 3.08 -7.28 18.31
C ASN A 175 1.93 -8.28 18.45
N ILE A 176 1.12 -8.47 17.40
CA ILE A 176 -0.16 -9.18 17.55
C ILE A 176 0.08 -10.65 17.92
N LEU A 177 0.84 -11.38 17.12
CA LEU A 177 1.05 -12.82 17.33
C LEU A 177 1.73 -13.10 18.67
N VAL A 178 2.72 -12.32 19.03
CA VAL A 178 3.45 -12.48 20.29
C VAL A 178 2.55 -12.18 21.49
N THR A 179 1.79 -11.10 21.43
CA THR A 179 0.83 -10.74 22.49
C THR A 179 -0.26 -11.80 22.63
N LEU A 180 -0.78 -12.35 21.51
CA LEU A 180 -1.76 -13.44 21.55
C LEU A 180 -1.19 -14.68 22.27
N VAL A 181 0.01 -15.12 21.88
CA VAL A 181 0.66 -16.29 22.49
C VAL A 181 0.95 -16.02 23.97
N LYS A 182 1.54 -14.86 24.32
CA LYS A 182 1.81 -14.49 25.71
C LYS A 182 0.54 -14.50 26.56
N ASN A 183 -0.53 -13.85 26.12
CA ASN A 183 -1.78 -13.74 26.87
C ASN A 183 -2.45 -15.11 27.08
N VAL A 184 -2.44 -15.96 26.06
CA VAL A 184 -2.96 -17.33 26.20
C VAL A 184 -2.17 -18.10 27.26
N MET A 185 -0.84 -18.03 27.19
CA MET A 185 0.02 -18.72 28.17
C MET A 185 -0.15 -18.16 29.59
N VAL A 186 -0.28 -16.83 29.74
CA VAL A 186 -0.54 -16.19 31.04
C VAL A 186 -1.89 -16.64 31.61
N ILE A 187 -2.96 -16.70 30.82
CA ILE A 187 -4.27 -17.17 31.28
C ILE A 187 -4.19 -18.60 31.83
N PHE A 188 -3.58 -19.53 31.06
CA PHE A 188 -3.44 -20.92 31.52
C PHE A 188 -2.49 -21.05 32.71
N GLY A 189 -1.39 -20.30 32.74
CA GLY A 189 -0.44 -20.28 33.85
C GLY A 189 -1.06 -19.76 35.14
N VAL A 190 -1.76 -18.61 35.06
CA VAL A 190 -2.47 -18.02 36.20
C VAL A 190 -3.58 -18.95 36.71
N LEU A 191 -4.37 -19.55 35.79
CA LEU A 191 -5.41 -20.51 36.17
C LEU A 191 -4.79 -21.74 36.88
N GLY A 192 -3.71 -22.29 36.38
CA GLY A 192 -2.96 -23.37 37.03
C GLY A 192 -2.47 -22.98 38.42
N ALA A 193 -1.86 -21.80 38.58
CA ALA A 193 -1.39 -21.28 39.87
C ALA A 193 -2.55 -21.05 40.85
N MET A 194 -3.70 -20.52 40.41
CA MET A 194 -4.86 -20.32 41.24
C MET A 194 -5.44 -21.68 41.71
N LEU A 195 -5.50 -22.70 40.86
CA LEU A 195 -5.98 -24.03 41.20
C LEU A 195 -5.09 -24.70 42.28
N THR A 196 -3.77 -24.51 42.20
CA THR A 196 -2.86 -25.08 43.23
C THR A 196 -2.99 -24.39 44.59
N LEU A 197 -3.40 -23.10 44.61
CA LEU A 197 -3.57 -22.34 45.83
C LEU A 197 -4.90 -22.63 46.53
N ASN A 198 -6.04 -22.51 45.84
CA ASN A 198 -7.34 -22.77 46.38
C ASN A 198 -8.41 -23.02 45.30
N TYR A 199 -9.00 -24.23 45.31
CA TYR A 199 -10.01 -24.63 44.32
C TYR A 199 -11.32 -23.83 44.43
N ALA A 200 -11.77 -23.51 45.66
CA ALA A 200 -13.04 -22.81 45.86
C ALA A 200 -13.01 -21.40 45.35
N LEU A 201 -11.92 -20.66 45.64
CA LEU A 201 -11.71 -19.29 45.15
C LEU A 201 -11.54 -19.28 43.62
N THR A 202 -10.83 -20.27 43.05
CA THR A 202 -10.68 -20.40 41.62
C THR A 202 -12.00 -20.64 40.92
N LEU A 203 -12.84 -21.55 41.45
CA LEU A 203 -14.17 -21.81 40.89
C LEU A 203 -15.05 -20.56 40.94
N MET A 204 -14.99 -19.80 42.04
CA MET A 204 -15.67 -18.49 42.17
C MET A 204 -15.27 -17.54 41.05
N VAL A 205 -13.95 -17.38 40.78
CA VAL A 205 -13.47 -16.52 39.69
C VAL A 205 -13.92 -17.03 38.33
N LEU A 206 -13.88 -18.36 38.10
CA LEU A 206 -14.34 -18.98 36.86
C LEU A 206 -15.84 -18.75 36.58
N CYS A 207 -16.68 -18.58 37.58
CA CYS A 207 -18.09 -18.22 37.39
C CYS A 207 -18.28 -16.88 36.66
N PHE A 208 -17.30 -15.96 36.69
CA PHE A 208 -17.39 -14.68 36.00
C PHE A 208 -16.94 -14.78 34.53
N VAL A 209 -16.19 -15.81 34.13
CA VAL A 209 -15.66 -15.98 32.78
C VAL A 209 -16.74 -16.02 31.69
N PRO A 210 -17.86 -16.80 31.85
CA PRO A 210 -18.93 -16.81 30.86
C PRO A 210 -19.51 -15.42 30.59
N PHE A 211 -19.64 -14.59 31.64
CA PHE A 211 -20.14 -13.21 31.48
C PHE A 211 -19.16 -12.33 30.72
N VAL A 212 -17.84 -12.44 30.98
CA VAL A 212 -16.81 -11.70 30.24
C VAL A 212 -16.82 -12.11 28.78
N LEU A 213 -16.92 -13.42 28.49
CA LEU A 213 -16.99 -13.93 27.11
C LEU A 213 -18.26 -13.42 26.41
N LEU A 214 -19.42 -13.48 27.07
CA LEU A 214 -20.67 -12.95 26.54
C LEU A 214 -20.53 -11.46 26.17
N PHE A 215 -20.05 -10.63 27.09
CA PHE A 215 -19.85 -9.21 26.85
C PHE A 215 -18.84 -8.95 25.74
N THR A 216 -17.78 -9.74 25.65
CA THR A 216 -16.78 -9.62 24.58
C THR A 216 -17.41 -9.93 23.21
N VAL A 217 -18.24 -10.95 23.09
CA VAL A 217 -18.93 -11.30 21.82
C VAL A 217 -19.90 -10.19 21.41
N ILE A 218 -20.69 -9.69 22.37
CA ILE A 218 -21.62 -8.57 22.14
C ILE A 218 -20.86 -7.31 21.71
N PHE A 219 -19.82 -6.94 22.45
CA PHE A 219 -18.97 -5.79 22.11
C PHE A 219 -18.37 -5.90 20.71
N ARG A 220 -17.88 -7.09 20.32
CA ARG A 220 -17.32 -7.33 19.00
C ARG A 220 -18.32 -7.03 17.87
N LYS A 221 -19.60 -7.36 18.06
CA LYS A 221 -20.67 -7.06 17.08
C LYS A 221 -20.85 -5.55 16.92
N PHE A 222 -21.04 -4.83 18.04
CA PHE A 222 -21.26 -3.39 18.04
C PHE A 222 -20.01 -2.61 17.60
N SER A 223 -18.83 -3.01 18.07
CA SER A 223 -17.54 -2.39 17.70
C SER A 223 -17.32 -2.43 16.20
N ARG A 224 -17.59 -3.56 15.53
CA ARG A 224 -17.47 -3.65 14.06
C ARG A 224 -18.38 -2.67 13.34
N LYS A 225 -19.65 -2.54 13.77
CA LYS A 225 -20.64 -1.65 13.16
C LYS A 225 -20.20 -0.20 13.25
N VAL A 226 -19.82 0.26 14.45
CA VAL A 226 -19.40 1.66 14.65
C VAL A 226 -18.05 1.96 14.00
N HIS A 227 -17.12 1.01 13.98
CA HIS A 227 -15.86 1.17 13.24
C HIS A 227 -16.08 1.36 11.74
N ARG A 228 -16.99 0.57 11.15
CA ARG A 228 -17.36 0.70 9.74
C ARG A 228 -17.97 2.07 9.45
N SER A 229 -18.90 2.52 10.30
CA SER A 229 -19.50 3.85 10.18
C SER A 229 -18.47 4.97 10.23
N VAL A 230 -17.49 4.91 11.15
CA VAL A 230 -16.39 5.87 11.25
C VAL A 230 -15.50 5.82 10.01
N ASN A 231 -15.16 4.63 9.51
CA ASN A 231 -14.30 4.49 8.33
C ASN A 231 -15.00 5.07 7.08
N ASN A 232 -16.28 4.78 6.88
CA ASN A 232 -17.04 5.33 5.75
C ASN A 232 -17.10 6.85 5.82
N ALA A 233 -17.48 7.42 6.97
CA ALA A 233 -17.52 8.87 7.14
C ALA A 233 -16.14 9.54 7.00
N THR A 234 -15.06 8.85 7.40
CA THR A 234 -13.69 9.35 7.18
C THR A 234 -13.31 9.31 5.70
N THR A 235 -13.70 8.26 4.97
CA THR A 235 -13.48 8.19 3.52
C THR A 235 -14.25 9.28 2.81
N ASP A 236 -15.52 9.49 3.15
CA ASP A 236 -16.37 10.53 2.55
C ASP A 236 -15.77 11.94 2.72
N ILE A 237 -15.25 12.25 3.92
CA ILE A 237 -14.65 13.58 4.17
C ILE A 237 -13.31 13.72 3.45
N ASN A 238 -12.48 12.66 3.41
CA ASN A 238 -11.19 12.69 2.71
C ASN A 238 -11.37 12.84 1.19
N THR A 239 -12.33 12.11 0.60
CA THR A 239 -12.69 12.27 -0.82
C THR A 239 -13.13 13.70 -1.11
N TYR A 240 -14.03 14.22 -0.28
CA TYR A 240 -14.51 15.58 -0.40
C TYR A 240 -13.39 16.62 -0.34
N LEU A 241 -12.47 16.48 0.64
CA LEU A 241 -11.31 17.37 0.78
C LEU A 241 -10.39 17.28 -0.45
N SER A 242 -10.09 16.08 -0.91
CA SER A 242 -9.23 15.87 -2.09
C SER A 242 -9.81 16.54 -3.33
N GLU A 243 -11.10 16.36 -3.61
CA GLU A 243 -11.78 16.98 -4.76
C GLU A 243 -11.81 18.51 -4.65
N ASN A 244 -12.19 19.04 -3.49
CA ASN A 244 -12.34 20.48 -3.32
C ASN A 244 -11.02 21.23 -3.25
N LEU A 245 -9.97 20.66 -2.66
CA LEU A 245 -8.62 21.25 -2.67
C LEU A 245 -8.00 21.21 -4.07
N SER A 246 -8.22 20.14 -4.83
CA SER A 246 -7.80 20.09 -6.23
C SER A 246 -8.54 21.09 -7.11
N GLY A 247 -9.83 21.32 -6.82
CA GLY A 247 -10.68 22.27 -7.54
C GLY A 247 -10.81 23.65 -6.90
N ILE A 248 -9.93 24.04 -5.96
CA ILE A 248 -10.08 25.28 -5.17
C ILE A 248 -10.18 26.52 -6.04
N LYS A 249 -9.39 26.62 -7.11
CA LYS A 249 -9.43 27.74 -8.05
C LYS A 249 -10.81 27.90 -8.69
N ILE A 250 -11.44 26.79 -9.07
CA ILE A 250 -12.80 26.81 -9.65
C ILE A 250 -13.80 27.30 -8.61
N THR A 251 -13.71 26.81 -7.37
CA THR A 251 -14.59 27.25 -6.28
C THR A 251 -14.51 28.76 -6.08
N GLN A 252 -13.29 29.32 -6.06
CA GLN A 252 -13.04 30.76 -5.90
C GLN A 252 -13.54 31.58 -7.09
N ILE A 253 -13.26 31.15 -8.33
CA ILE A 253 -13.71 31.87 -9.54
C ILE A 253 -15.26 31.97 -9.58
N PHE A 254 -15.95 30.92 -9.11
CA PHE A 254 -17.42 30.89 -9.10
C PHE A 254 -18.05 31.37 -7.80
N ASN A 255 -17.26 31.90 -6.83
CA ASN A 255 -17.73 32.39 -5.51
C ASN A 255 -18.64 31.36 -4.81
N ARG A 256 -18.19 30.12 -4.69
CA ARG A 256 -18.97 29.02 -4.11
C ARG A 256 -18.41 28.52 -2.77
N GLU A 257 -17.55 29.29 -2.10
CA GLU A 257 -16.91 28.96 -0.84
C GLU A 257 -17.93 28.64 0.25
N ASP A 258 -18.97 29.47 0.41
CA ASP A 258 -20.00 29.28 1.45
C ASP A 258 -20.75 27.96 1.27
N LYS A 259 -21.13 27.64 0.01
CA LYS A 259 -21.78 26.36 -0.30
C LYS A 259 -20.87 25.18 0.01
N LYS A 260 -19.60 25.26 -0.40
CA LYS A 260 -18.61 24.20 -0.13
C LYS A 260 -18.32 24.05 1.36
N MET A 261 -18.33 25.15 2.12
CA MET A 261 -18.21 25.11 3.57
C MET A 261 -19.43 24.42 4.21
N ALA A 262 -20.64 24.71 3.75
CA ALA A 262 -21.84 24.05 4.26
C ALA A 262 -21.82 22.53 4.00
N ASP A 263 -21.43 22.09 2.79
CA ASP A 263 -21.28 20.68 2.44
C ASP A 263 -20.19 20.00 3.32
N PHE A 264 -19.09 20.70 3.58
CA PHE A 264 -18.03 20.22 4.48
C PHE A 264 -18.54 20.03 5.91
N LEU A 265 -19.28 21.01 6.43
CA LEU A 265 -19.83 20.94 7.79
C LEU A 265 -20.81 19.77 7.94
N GLU A 266 -21.64 19.49 6.92
CA GLU A 266 -22.54 18.32 6.92
C GLU A 266 -21.74 17.00 7.03
N LYS A 267 -20.69 16.82 6.21
CA LYS A 267 -19.83 15.63 6.24
C LYS A 267 -19.05 15.52 7.57
N SER A 268 -18.56 16.63 8.08
CA SER A 268 -17.90 16.72 9.37
C SER A 268 -18.83 16.33 10.53
N GLN A 269 -20.10 16.76 10.49
CA GLN A 269 -21.11 16.36 11.45
C GLN A 269 -21.42 14.85 11.39
N LYS A 270 -21.50 14.25 10.18
CA LYS A 270 -21.63 12.78 10.03
C LYS A 270 -20.46 12.04 10.67
N LEU A 271 -19.24 12.50 10.43
CA LEU A 271 -18.04 11.92 11.06
C LEU A 271 -18.06 12.08 12.58
N LYS A 272 -18.45 13.25 13.09
CA LYS A 272 -18.61 13.50 14.54
C LYS A 272 -19.59 12.50 15.15
N LYS A 273 -20.81 12.35 14.61
CA LYS A 273 -21.82 11.41 15.09
C LYS A 273 -21.32 9.96 15.08
N ALA A 274 -20.60 9.55 14.00
CA ALA A 274 -20.01 8.22 13.93
C ALA A 274 -18.94 7.98 15.02
N LYS A 275 -18.09 8.99 15.29
CA LYS A 275 -17.08 8.93 16.37
C LYS A 275 -17.73 8.92 17.76
N GLU A 276 -18.79 9.70 17.98
CA GLU A 276 -19.57 9.69 19.23
C GLU A 276 -20.20 8.33 19.48
N ALA A 277 -20.83 7.71 18.46
CA ALA A 277 -21.36 6.36 18.57
C ALA A 277 -20.27 5.32 18.93
N ARG A 278 -19.07 5.44 18.33
CA ARG A 278 -17.93 4.60 18.70
C ARG A 278 -17.51 4.83 20.16
N MET A 279 -17.42 6.09 20.59
CA MET A 279 -17.05 6.44 21.96
C MET A 279 -18.05 5.84 22.96
N LEU A 280 -19.35 5.91 22.69
CA LEU A 280 -20.38 5.31 23.55
C LEU A 280 -20.21 3.78 23.67
N VAL A 281 -19.99 3.06 22.55
CA VAL A 281 -19.78 1.61 22.59
C VAL A 281 -18.58 1.23 23.45
N PHE A 282 -17.45 1.92 23.29
CA PHE A 282 -16.25 1.68 24.10
C PHE A 282 -16.40 2.17 25.54
N GLY A 283 -17.07 3.30 25.74
CA GLY A 283 -17.35 3.89 27.05
C GLY A 283 -18.30 3.06 27.93
N ILE A 284 -19.12 2.21 27.31
CA ILE A 284 -19.97 1.26 28.05
C ILE A 284 -19.24 -0.05 28.30
N PHE A 285 -18.56 -0.60 27.29
CA PHE A 285 -17.93 -1.92 27.40
C PHE A 285 -16.83 -1.98 28.45
N ARG A 286 -15.90 -1.03 28.43
CA ARG A 286 -14.75 -1.03 29.37
C ARG A 286 -15.20 -0.97 30.84
N PRO A 287 -16.07 -0.04 31.27
CA PRO A 287 -16.58 -0.03 32.64
C PRO A 287 -17.34 -1.30 33.02
N MET A 288 -18.07 -1.93 32.09
CA MET A 288 -18.80 -3.18 32.40
C MET A 288 -17.86 -4.34 32.73
N VAL A 289 -16.80 -4.53 31.91
CA VAL A 289 -15.79 -5.55 32.19
C VAL A 289 -15.04 -5.23 33.50
N TYR A 290 -14.78 -3.94 33.77
CA TYR A 290 -14.19 -3.50 35.02
C TYR A 290 -15.11 -3.75 36.21
N MET A 291 -16.45 -3.58 36.08
CA MET A 291 -17.40 -3.93 37.12
C MET A 291 -17.39 -5.43 37.44
N LEU A 292 -17.28 -6.31 36.41
CA LEU A 292 -17.15 -7.76 36.65
C LEU A 292 -15.85 -8.07 37.41
N TYR A 293 -14.73 -7.42 37.04
CA TYR A 293 -13.48 -7.55 37.78
C TYR A 293 -13.61 -7.11 39.22
N ILE A 294 -14.16 -5.91 39.51
CA ILE A 294 -14.36 -5.41 40.86
C ILE A 294 -15.31 -6.31 41.66
N THR A 295 -16.41 -6.81 41.05
CA THR A 295 -17.35 -7.73 41.72
C THR A 295 -16.64 -9.03 42.09
N SER A 296 -15.79 -9.56 41.19
CA SER A 296 -14.98 -10.76 41.50
C SER A 296 -14.03 -10.51 42.68
N VAL A 297 -13.42 -9.33 42.75
CA VAL A 297 -12.57 -8.91 43.88
C VAL A 297 -13.38 -8.75 45.17
N MET A 298 -14.57 -8.14 45.11
CA MET A 298 -15.45 -8.01 46.27
C MET A 298 -15.89 -9.38 46.80
N CYS A 299 -16.22 -10.32 45.91
CA CYS A 299 -16.55 -11.71 46.28
C CYS A 299 -15.34 -12.40 46.94
N LEU A 300 -14.12 -12.21 46.39
CA LEU A 300 -12.89 -12.71 46.98
C LEU A 300 -12.70 -12.18 48.43
N LEU A 301 -12.77 -10.86 48.61
CA LEU A 301 -12.54 -10.23 49.90
C LEU A 301 -13.60 -10.64 50.92
N TYR A 302 -14.87 -10.75 50.49
CA TYR A 302 -15.96 -11.21 51.38
C TYR A 302 -15.80 -12.67 51.77
N MET A 303 -15.68 -13.59 50.82
CA MET A 303 -15.58 -15.04 51.09
C MET A 303 -14.24 -15.39 51.75
N GLY A 304 -13.15 -14.88 51.19
CA GLY A 304 -11.78 -15.15 51.67
C GLY A 304 -11.52 -14.50 53.02
N GLY A 305 -11.91 -13.23 53.21
CA GLY A 305 -11.76 -12.50 54.46
C GLY A 305 -12.56 -13.14 55.59
N ARG A 306 -13.86 -13.48 55.34
CA ARG A 306 -14.70 -14.19 56.33
C ARG A 306 -14.10 -15.56 56.72
N ALA A 307 -13.66 -16.34 55.72
CA ALA A 307 -13.06 -17.65 56.00
C ALA A 307 -11.76 -17.52 56.82
N ASN A 308 -10.95 -16.53 56.54
CA ASN A 308 -9.71 -16.25 57.29
C ASN A 308 -10.02 -15.86 58.75
N ILE A 309 -10.99 -14.97 58.98
CA ILE A 309 -11.39 -14.54 60.32
C ILE A 309 -12.04 -15.67 61.14
N GLU A 310 -12.89 -16.48 60.50
CA GLU A 310 -13.60 -17.59 61.15
C GLU A 310 -12.77 -18.89 61.24
N GLY A 311 -11.53 -18.90 60.68
CA GLY A 311 -10.68 -20.10 60.64
C GLY A 311 -11.27 -21.24 59.79
N ARG A 312 -12.19 -20.91 58.85
CA ARG A 312 -12.83 -21.91 57.99
C ARG A 312 -11.93 -22.35 56.85
N THR A 313 -11.91 -23.64 56.56
CA THR A 313 -11.28 -24.20 55.37
C THR A 313 -12.32 -24.45 54.29
N TYR A 314 -12.01 -24.10 53.03
CA TYR A 314 -12.80 -24.50 51.88
C TYR A 314 -12.11 -25.64 51.16
N PHE A 315 -12.80 -26.77 50.98
CA PHE A 315 -12.24 -28.00 50.41
C PHE A 315 -10.93 -28.46 51.07
N GLY A 316 -10.83 -28.30 52.40
CA GLY A 316 -9.63 -28.70 53.15
C GLY A 316 -8.41 -27.81 53.02
N GLN A 317 -8.51 -26.67 52.30
CA GLN A 317 -7.43 -25.71 52.13
C GLN A 317 -7.65 -24.50 53.06
N ALA A 318 -6.61 -24.15 53.82
CA ALA A 318 -6.66 -22.96 54.67
C ALA A 318 -6.54 -21.67 53.82
N LEU A 319 -7.26 -20.65 54.27
CA LEU A 319 -7.23 -19.32 53.62
C LEU A 319 -6.48 -18.35 54.50
N THR A 320 -5.22 -18.13 54.14
CA THR A 320 -4.38 -17.14 54.81
C THR A 320 -4.58 -15.76 54.13
N SER A 321 -4.17 -14.69 54.81
CA SER A 321 -4.18 -13.34 54.25
C SER A 321 -3.30 -13.22 53.00
N GLY A 322 -2.15 -13.88 52.97
CA GLY A 322 -1.28 -13.93 51.79
C GLY A 322 -1.92 -14.59 50.58
N VAL A 323 -2.70 -15.66 50.78
CA VAL A 323 -3.47 -16.29 49.69
C VAL A 323 -4.50 -15.31 49.11
N ILE A 324 -5.19 -14.53 49.95
CA ILE A 324 -6.18 -13.53 49.50
C ILE A 324 -5.50 -12.45 48.67
N VAL A 325 -4.34 -11.91 49.10
CA VAL A 325 -3.56 -10.93 48.38
C VAL A 325 -3.09 -11.49 47.03
N THR A 326 -2.58 -12.72 47.04
CA THR A 326 -2.16 -13.42 45.81
C THR A 326 -3.31 -13.56 44.82
N PHE A 327 -4.49 -14.01 45.28
CA PHE A 327 -5.69 -14.11 44.43
C PHE A 327 -6.14 -12.75 43.88
N TYR A 328 -6.10 -11.69 44.69
CA TYR A 328 -6.38 -10.34 44.22
C TYR A 328 -5.54 -9.93 43.04
N MET A 329 -4.22 -10.20 43.10
CA MET A 329 -3.30 -9.92 42.00
C MET A 329 -3.56 -10.84 40.80
N TYR A 330 -3.84 -12.13 41.02
CA TYR A 330 -4.12 -13.06 39.94
C TYR A 330 -5.42 -12.76 39.20
N ILE A 331 -6.47 -12.29 39.86
CA ILE A 331 -7.73 -11.88 39.23
C ILE A 331 -7.44 -10.81 38.17
N SER A 332 -6.61 -9.79 38.49
CA SER A 332 -6.20 -8.78 37.52
C SER A 332 -5.43 -9.37 36.33
N LYS A 333 -4.44 -10.24 36.64
CA LYS A 333 -3.63 -10.92 35.60
C LYS A 333 -4.41 -11.95 34.77
N PHE A 334 -5.59 -12.37 35.21
CA PHE A 334 -6.49 -13.25 34.48
C PHE A 334 -7.46 -12.47 33.57
N PHE A 335 -8.06 -11.36 34.06
CA PHE A 335 -9.06 -10.61 33.29
C PHE A 335 -8.45 -9.72 32.19
N ASN A 336 -7.29 -9.08 32.47
CA ASN A 336 -6.65 -8.18 31.50
C ASN A 336 -6.25 -8.86 30.17
N PRO A 337 -5.64 -10.05 30.16
CA PRO A 337 -5.35 -10.78 28.92
C PRO A 337 -6.59 -11.10 28.08
N ILE A 338 -7.74 -11.41 28.70
CA ILE A 338 -8.98 -11.72 27.97
C ILE A 338 -9.46 -10.51 27.17
N GLN A 339 -9.38 -9.30 27.75
CA GLN A 339 -9.70 -8.06 27.03
C GLN A 339 -8.73 -7.82 25.87
N THR A 340 -7.43 -7.97 26.14
CA THR A 340 -6.37 -7.76 25.14
C THR A 340 -6.52 -8.74 23.97
N LEU A 341 -6.86 -10.01 24.21
CA LEU A 341 -7.08 -11.01 23.16
C LEU A 341 -8.19 -10.58 22.19
N ALA A 342 -9.29 -10.01 22.68
CA ALA A 342 -10.38 -9.52 21.85
C ALA A 342 -9.94 -8.37 20.93
N GLU A 343 -9.17 -7.42 21.45
CA GLU A 343 -8.63 -6.28 20.67
C GLU A 343 -7.60 -6.75 19.64
N GLN A 344 -6.71 -7.67 20.01
CA GLN A 344 -5.67 -8.19 19.11
C GLN A 344 -6.25 -9.02 17.97
N PHE A 345 -7.35 -9.73 18.19
CA PHE A 345 -8.01 -10.48 17.13
C PHE A 345 -8.56 -9.57 16.01
N ASP A 346 -9.12 -8.41 16.35
CA ASP A 346 -9.57 -7.41 15.38
C ASP A 346 -8.40 -6.85 14.56
N MET A 347 -7.25 -6.61 15.22
CA MET A 347 -6.03 -6.14 14.53
C MET A 347 -5.46 -7.22 13.60
N LEU A 348 -5.51 -8.49 14.01
CA LEU A 348 -5.10 -9.63 13.18
C LEU A 348 -5.93 -9.71 11.89
N GLN A 349 -7.26 -9.55 11.99
CA GLN A 349 -8.13 -9.54 10.82
C GLN A 349 -7.83 -8.39 9.85
N ARG A 350 -7.47 -7.21 10.36
CA ARG A 350 -7.04 -6.08 9.52
C ARG A 350 -5.72 -6.39 8.81
N SER A 351 -4.77 -7.00 9.51
CA SER A 351 -3.49 -7.40 8.91
C SER A 351 -3.68 -8.44 7.81
N PHE A 352 -4.62 -9.39 7.99
CA PHE A 352 -4.97 -10.35 6.94
C PHE A 352 -5.61 -9.66 5.72
N ALA A 353 -6.48 -8.68 5.93
CA ALA A 353 -7.04 -7.92 4.83
C ALA A 353 -5.97 -7.12 4.05
N SER A 354 -4.96 -6.56 4.73
CA SER A 354 -3.82 -5.91 4.07
C SER A 354 -2.94 -6.92 3.33
N ALA A 355 -2.70 -8.11 3.91
CA ALA A 355 -1.95 -9.18 3.26
C ALA A 355 -2.65 -9.68 1.99
N GLU A 356 -3.95 -9.91 2.02
CA GLU A 356 -4.74 -10.30 0.86
C GLU A 356 -4.64 -9.29 -0.28
N LYS A 357 -4.74 -8.00 0.03
CA LYS A 357 -4.59 -6.93 -0.96
C LYS A 357 -3.21 -6.93 -1.62
N ILE A 358 -2.16 -7.23 -0.87
CA ILE A 358 -0.80 -7.38 -1.38
C ILE A 358 -0.72 -8.61 -2.30
N PHE A 359 -1.18 -9.76 -1.82
CA PHE A 359 -1.11 -11.00 -2.58
C PHE A 359 -1.95 -10.96 -3.85
N THR A 360 -3.08 -10.25 -3.86
CA THR A 360 -3.87 -10.03 -5.07
C THR A 360 -3.07 -9.33 -6.18
N ILE A 361 -2.17 -8.40 -5.83
CA ILE A 361 -1.28 -7.79 -6.83
C ILE A 361 -0.16 -8.76 -7.21
N MET A 362 0.45 -9.45 -6.24
CA MET A 362 1.52 -10.42 -6.50
C MET A 362 1.07 -11.65 -7.30
N ASP A 363 -0.22 -11.92 -7.35
CA ASP A 363 -0.81 -13.02 -8.15
C ASP A 363 -1.14 -12.60 -9.59
N LEU A 364 -1.01 -11.32 -9.93
CA LEU A 364 -1.14 -10.88 -11.32
C LEU A 364 0.01 -11.45 -12.14
N VAL A 365 -0.31 -12.23 -13.15
CA VAL A 365 0.69 -12.75 -14.08
C VAL A 365 1.02 -11.65 -15.09
N PRO A 366 2.30 -11.29 -15.28
CA PRO A 366 2.68 -10.36 -16.34
C PRO A 366 2.21 -10.86 -17.71
N GLU A 367 1.51 -10.01 -18.47
CA GLU A 367 0.91 -10.40 -19.76
C GLU A 367 1.93 -10.38 -20.90
N VAL A 368 2.92 -9.49 -20.83
CA VAL A 368 3.99 -9.36 -21.82
C VAL A 368 5.28 -9.84 -21.18
N VAL A 369 5.75 -10.99 -21.63
CA VAL A 369 6.97 -11.64 -21.11
C VAL A 369 7.86 -12.09 -22.26
N ASP A 370 9.13 -12.27 -21.98
CA ASP A 370 10.06 -12.85 -22.95
C ASP A 370 9.76 -14.34 -23.18
N GLU A 371 9.77 -14.78 -24.44
CA GLU A 371 9.73 -16.19 -24.77
C GLU A 371 11.01 -16.89 -24.25
N PRO A 372 10.94 -18.18 -23.90
CA PRO A 372 12.11 -18.90 -23.34
C PRO A 372 13.35 -18.91 -24.26
N ASP A 373 13.12 -18.80 -25.57
CA ASP A 373 14.13 -18.77 -26.64
C ASP A 373 14.35 -17.36 -27.22
N ALA A 374 13.88 -16.32 -26.53
CA ALA A 374 14.05 -14.94 -26.97
C ALA A 374 15.53 -14.57 -27.08
N ILE A 375 15.88 -14.00 -28.23
CA ILE A 375 17.24 -13.62 -28.60
C ILE A 375 17.56 -12.20 -28.14
N GLU A 376 18.82 -11.95 -27.87
CA GLU A 376 19.37 -10.63 -27.57
C GLU A 376 19.95 -10.03 -28.85
N LEU A 377 19.45 -8.86 -29.26
CA LEU A 377 19.96 -8.17 -30.43
C LEU A 377 21.09 -7.20 -29.99
N THR A 378 22.24 -7.31 -30.63
CA THR A 378 23.39 -6.45 -30.35
C THR A 378 23.41 -5.21 -31.24
N ASP A 379 22.80 -5.27 -32.41
CA ASP A 379 22.70 -4.18 -33.36
C ASP A 379 21.37 -4.23 -34.11
N ILE A 380 20.68 -3.10 -34.18
CA ILE A 380 19.39 -2.94 -34.87
C ILE A 380 19.55 -1.86 -35.94
N LYS A 381 19.25 -2.20 -37.20
CA LYS A 381 19.23 -1.25 -38.30
C LYS A 381 18.01 -0.34 -38.28
N GLY A 382 16.93 -0.80 -37.66
CA GLY A 382 15.69 -0.07 -37.50
C GLY A 382 14.70 -0.24 -38.65
N GLU A 383 14.73 -1.38 -39.35
CA GLU A 383 13.68 -1.80 -40.28
C GLU A 383 12.47 -2.30 -39.50
N ILE A 384 11.26 -1.82 -39.86
CA ILE A 384 10.01 -2.18 -39.14
C ILE A 384 8.97 -2.61 -40.17
N GLU A 385 8.42 -3.82 -40.00
CA GLU A 385 7.41 -4.34 -40.90
C GLU A 385 6.18 -4.84 -40.12
N PHE A 386 5.00 -4.36 -40.47
CA PHE A 386 3.70 -4.81 -39.98
C PHE A 386 3.05 -5.67 -41.06
N LYS A 387 2.61 -6.88 -40.70
CA LYS A 387 1.92 -7.85 -41.61
C LYS A 387 0.56 -8.20 -41.05
N ASP A 388 -0.50 -7.67 -41.62
CA ASP A 388 -1.91 -7.93 -41.28
C ASP A 388 -2.16 -7.85 -39.76
N VAL A 389 -1.74 -6.77 -39.14
CA VAL A 389 -1.77 -6.61 -37.68
C VAL A 389 -3.17 -6.22 -37.22
N TRP A 390 -3.72 -7.02 -36.31
CA TRP A 390 -4.98 -6.77 -35.61
C TRP A 390 -4.73 -6.62 -34.12
N PHE A 391 -5.26 -5.55 -33.53
CA PHE A 391 -5.08 -5.29 -32.12
C PHE A 391 -6.34 -4.67 -31.49
N ALA A 392 -6.66 -5.13 -30.29
CA ALA A 392 -7.73 -4.60 -29.43
C ALA A 392 -7.25 -4.52 -27.97
N TYR A 393 -7.52 -3.43 -27.26
CA TYR A 393 -7.30 -3.33 -25.82
C TYR A 393 -8.29 -4.18 -25.01
N LYS A 394 -9.53 -4.31 -25.53
CA LYS A 394 -10.55 -5.17 -24.95
C LYS A 394 -11.03 -6.17 -25.99
N PRO A 395 -11.26 -7.42 -25.63
CA PRO A 395 -11.75 -8.43 -26.56
C PRO A 395 -12.99 -7.95 -27.33
N GLY A 396 -12.90 -7.97 -28.67
CA GLY A 396 -13.98 -7.56 -29.57
C GLY A 396 -13.98 -6.09 -30.00
N GLU A 397 -13.25 -5.20 -29.33
CA GLU A 397 -13.15 -3.78 -29.68
C GLU A 397 -11.87 -3.49 -30.48
N TRP A 398 -11.86 -3.87 -31.76
CA TRP A 398 -10.68 -3.73 -32.63
C TRP A 398 -10.28 -2.26 -32.83
N VAL A 399 -9.05 -1.93 -32.42
CA VAL A 399 -8.42 -0.63 -32.63
C VAL A 399 -7.59 -0.60 -33.91
N LEU A 400 -6.88 -1.69 -34.21
CA LEU A 400 -6.21 -1.90 -35.49
C LEU A 400 -6.86 -3.08 -36.22
N LYS A 401 -7.09 -2.93 -37.55
CA LYS A 401 -7.89 -3.85 -38.35
C LYS A 401 -7.15 -4.20 -39.66
N GLY A 402 -6.18 -5.14 -39.57
CA GLY A 402 -5.41 -5.60 -40.73
C GLY A 402 -4.41 -4.55 -41.24
N VAL A 403 -3.67 -3.92 -40.34
CA VAL A 403 -2.68 -2.89 -40.67
C VAL A 403 -1.41 -3.54 -41.21
N SER A 404 -0.96 -3.12 -42.39
CA SER A 404 0.26 -3.60 -43.05
C SER A 404 1.04 -2.39 -43.60
N PHE A 405 2.31 -2.29 -43.26
CA PHE A 405 3.24 -1.29 -43.79
C PHE A 405 4.69 -1.74 -43.57
N HIS A 406 5.60 -1.10 -44.31
CA HIS A 406 7.03 -1.36 -44.22
C HIS A 406 7.79 -0.05 -44.13
N ILE A 407 8.69 0.04 -43.16
CA ILE A 407 9.54 1.20 -42.88
C ILE A 407 10.99 0.79 -43.05
N LEU A 408 11.71 1.50 -43.90
CA LEU A 408 13.13 1.24 -44.17
C LEU A 408 14.02 1.82 -43.07
N PRO A 409 15.23 1.27 -42.89
CA PRO A 409 16.22 1.85 -41.97
C PRO A 409 16.48 3.33 -42.25
N LYS A 410 16.54 4.14 -41.20
CA LYS A 410 16.76 5.62 -41.24
C LYS A 410 15.66 6.41 -41.95
N GLN A 411 14.53 5.83 -42.23
CA GLN A 411 13.37 6.52 -42.80
C GLN A 411 12.62 7.29 -41.71
N THR A 412 12.17 8.51 -42.03
CA THR A 412 11.28 9.29 -41.18
C THR A 412 9.81 9.05 -41.61
N VAL A 413 9.00 8.47 -40.73
CA VAL A 413 7.60 8.14 -41.03
C VAL A 413 6.65 8.89 -40.09
N ALA A 414 5.69 9.62 -40.68
CA ALA A 414 4.66 10.32 -39.93
C ALA A 414 3.33 9.55 -39.97
N PHE A 415 2.74 9.31 -38.79
CA PHE A 415 1.39 8.77 -38.64
C PHE A 415 0.40 9.91 -38.46
N VAL A 416 -0.57 10.01 -39.35
CA VAL A 416 -1.57 11.10 -39.40
C VAL A 416 -2.98 10.51 -39.35
N GLY A 417 -3.93 11.21 -38.76
CA GLY A 417 -5.32 10.78 -38.66
C GLY A 417 -6.04 11.41 -37.46
N SER A 418 -7.35 11.18 -37.36
CA SER A 418 -8.18 11.69 -36.25
C SER A 418 -7.77 11.06 -34.90
N THR A 419 -8.18 11.68 -33.80
CA THR A 419 -8.04 11.10 -32.48
C THR A 419 -8.78 9.77 -32.40
N GLY A 420 -8.13 8.73 -31.87
CA GLY A 420 -8.69 7.37 -31.81
C GLY A 420 -8.47 6.52 -33.06
N SER A 421 -7.79 7.01 -34.12
CA SER A 421 -7.52 6.23 -35.34
C SER A 421 -6.47 5.10 -35.18
N GLY A 422 -5.78 5.00 -34.03
CA GLY A 422 -4.79 3.95 -33.75
C GLY A 422 -3.33 4.35 -33.83
N LYS A 423 -3.00 5.65 -34.04
CA LYS A 423 -1.60 6.15 -34.17
C LYS A 423 -0.72 5.78 -32.96
N THR A 424 -1.09 6.21 -31.76
CA THR A 424 -0.34 5.91 -30.52
C THR A 424 -0.32 4.42 -30.22
N THR A 425 -1.34 3.68 -30.66
CA THR A 425 -1.38 2.22 -30.52
C THR A 425 -0.29 1.55 -31.34
N ILE A 426 -0.03 1.99 -32.60
CA ILE A 426 1.05 1.47 -33.42
C ILE A 426 2.40 1.68 -32.71
N LEU A 427 2.68 2.88 -32.19
CA LEU A 427 3.92 3.15 -31.44
C LEU A 427 4.05 2.26 -30.20
N SER A 428 2.96 2.06 -29.47
CA SER A 428 2.94 1.20 -28.28
C SER A 428 3.23 -0.27 -28.62
N LEU A 429 2.78 -0.74 -29.77
CA LEU A 429 3.04 -2.11 -30.24
C LEU A 429 4.49 -2.27 -30.70
N ILE A 430 5.07 -1.27 -31.35
CA ILE A 430 6.49 -1.26 -31.74
C ILE A 430 7.41 -1.31 -30.49
N CYS A 431 7.04 -0.65 -29.40
CA CYS A 431 7.75 -0.74 -28.12
C CYS A 431 7.47 -2.04 -27.35
N ARG A 432 6.63 -2.92 -27.89
CA ARG A 432 6.14 -4.15 -27.24
C ARG A 432 5.60 -3.85 -25.82
N ASN A 433 4.80 -2.78 -25.71
CA ASN A 433 4.03 -2.51 -24.49
C ASN A 433 2.81 -3.44 -24.38
N TYR A 434 2.36 -4.00 -25.51
CA TYR A 434 1.27 -4.94 -25.68
C TYR A 434 1.66 -5.98 -26.72
N ASP A 435 1.12 -7.19 -26.63
CA ASP A 435 1.22 -8.22 -27.66
C ASP A 435 -0.02 -8.20 -28.56
N ILE A 436 0.21 -8.38 -29.87
CA ILE A 436 -0.86 -8.41 -30.89
C ILE A 436 -1.67 -9.71 -30.86
N GLN A 437 -2.94 -9.63 -31.25
CA GLN A 437 -3.83 -10.81 -31.33
C GLN A 437 -3.73 -11.54 -32.66
N LYS A 438 -3.49 -10.82 -33.81
CA LYS A 438 -3.31 -11.44 -35.14
C LYS A 438 -2.28 -10.67 -35.94
N GLY A 439 -1.65 -11.34 -36.90
CA GLY A 439 -0.60 -10.79 -37.73
C GLY A 439 0.79 -10.94 -37.15
N GLN A 440 1.75 -10.18 -37.64
CA GLN A 440 3.14 -10.18 -37.21
C GLN A 440 3.72 -8.75 -37.22
N ILE A 441 4.62 -8.47 -36.30
CA ILE A 441 5.47 -7.28 -36.29
C ILE A 441 6.91 -7.76 -36.33
N LEU A 442 7.65 -7.33 -37.35
CA LEU A 442 9.05 -7.70 -37.53
C LEU A 442 9.93 -6.48 -37.33
N ILE A 443 11.06 -6.67 -36.65
CA ILE A 443 12.15 -5.71 -36.50
C ILE A 443 13.38 -6.35 -37.14
N ASP A 444 13.92 -5.70 -38.18
CA ASP A 444 15.03 -6.24 -38.99
C ASP A 444 14.76 -7.69 -39.48
N GLY A 445 13.50 -7.99 -39.84
CA GLY A 445 13.06 -9.30 -40.32
C GLY A 445 12.80 -10.34 -39.21
N ILE A 446 13.00 -10.02 -37.93
CA ILE A 446 12.81 -10.90 -36.79
C ILE A 446 11.49 -10.53 -36.08
N ASP A 447 10.66 -11.55 -35.77
CA ASP A 447 9.41 -11.34 -35.01
C ASP A 447 9.71 -10.72 -33.65
N ILE A 448 9.02 -9.62 -33.33
CA ILE A 448 9.20 -8.86 -32.09
C ILE A 448 9.02 -9.72 -30.82
N LYS A 449 8.23 -10.81 -30.90
CA LYS A 449 8.02 -11.73 -29.78
C LYS A 449 9.26 -12.56 -29.46
N ARG A 450 10.10 -12.83 -30.45
CA ARG A 450 11.35 -13.58 -30.31
C ARG A 450 12.53 -12.73 -29.85
N ILE A 451 12.34 -11.42 -29.69
CA ILE A 451 13.38 -10.50 -29.22
C ILE A 451 13.16 -10.25 -27.72
N LYS A 452 14.23 -10.33 -26.91
CA LYS A 452 14.16 -9.93 -25.49
C LYS A 452 13.70 -8.48 -25.37
N ILE A 453 12.70 -8.23 -24.52
CA ILE A 453 12.11 -6.91 -24.32
C ILE A 453 13.17 -5.87 -23.89
N SER A 454 14.08 -6.27 -23.02
CA SER A 454 15.17 -5.38 -22.54
C SER A 454 16.11 -4.99 -23.68
N SER A 455 16.47 -5.92 -24.55
CA SER A 455 17.32 -5.68 -25.72
C SER A 455 16.59 -4.81 -26.74
N LEU A 456 15.34 -5.10 -27.07
CA LEU A 456 14.52 -4.30 -27.98
C LEU A 456 14.45 -2.82 -27.51
N ARG A 457 14.06 -2.61 -26.25
CA ARG A 457 13.86 -1.28 -25.67
C ARG A 457 15.15 -0.50 -25.49
N SER A 458 16.31 -1.16 -25.37
CA SER A 458 17.61 -0.46 -25.29
C SER A 458 17.99 0.25 -26.58
N HIS A 459 17.45 -0.18 -27.72
CA HIS A 459 17.69 0.43 -29.03
C HIS A 459 16.62 1.45 -29.43
N PHE A 460 15.60 1.66 -28.58
CA PHE A 460 14.52 2.60 -28.84
C PHE A 460 14.64 3.84 -27.96
N GLY A 461 14.54 5.00 -28.58
CA GLY A 461 14.42 6.28 -27.91
C GLY A 461 12.98 6.78 -27.99
N GLN A 462 12.28 6.88 -26.87
CA GLN A 462 10.91 7.36 -26.85
C GLN A 462 10.81 8.76 -26.23
N MET A 463 10.22 9.67 -26.97
CA MET A 463 9.91 11.03 -26.56
C MET A 463 8.40 11.14 -26.39
N LEU A 464 7.95 11.19 -25.13
CA LEU A 464 6.52 11.23 -24.79
C LEU A 464 5.98 12.66 -24.89
N GLN A 465 4.68 12.77 -25.14
CA GLN A 465 3.93 14.03 -25.13
C GLN A 465 4.11 14.80 -23.82
N ASP A 466 3.90 14.13 -22.69
CA ASP A 466 4.13 14.67 -21.36
C ASP A 466 5.49 14.18 -20.85
N VAL A 467 6.48 15.06 -20.90
CA VAL A 467 7.84 14.74 -20.43
C VAL A 467 7.86 14.61 -18.92
N PHE A 468 8.19 13.42 -18.45
CA PHE A 468 8.39 13.15 -17.02
C PHE A 468 9.88 13.26 -16.64
N LEU A 469 10.16 14.12 -15.65
CA LEU A 469 11.47 14.23 -15.03
C LEU A 469 11.40 13.74 -13.58
N PHE A 470 12.36 12.91 -13.19
CA PHE A 470 12.51 12.43 -11.83
C PHE A 470 13.11 13.51 -10.92
N SER A 471 12.75 13.53 -9.67
CA SER A 471 13.41 14.37 -8.67
C SER A 471 14.88 13.95 -8.55
N GLY A 472 15.78 14.93 -8.53
CA GLY A 472 17.24 14.73 -8.56
C GLY A 472 17.91 15.94 -9.18
N ASP A 473 18.77 15.74 -10.16
CA ASP A 473 19.43 16.76 -10.95
C ASP A 473 19.25 16.53 -12.45
N ILE A 474 19.68 17.50 -13.29
CA ILE A 474 19.59 17.41 -14.75
C ILE A 474 20.42 16.24 -15.27
N ARG A 475 21.64 16.06 -14.76
CA ARG A 475 22.55 14.96 -15.14
C ARG A 475 21.89 13.59 -14.97
N SER A 476 21.37 13.29 -13.79
CA SER A 476 20.71 12.00 -13.49
C SER A 476 19.48 11.77 -14.35
N ASN A 477 18.76 12.83 -14.70
CA ASN A 477 17.62 12.76 -15.60
C ASN A 477 17.99 12.49 -17.06
N ILE A 478 19.13 12.96 -17.53
CA ILE A 478 19.62 12.67 -18.89
C ILE A 478 20.19 11.24 -18.95
N LEU A 479 21.00 10.86 -17.99
CA LEU A 479 21.69 9.56 -17.99
C LEU A 479 20.75 8.37 -17.72
N LEU A 480 19.70 8.54 -16.89
CA LEU A 480 18.81 7.45 -16.44
C LEU A 480 19.59 6.18 -16.07
N ARG A 481 20.67 6.34 -15.27
CA ARG A 481 21.57 5.26 -14.82
C ARG A 481 22.48 4.65 -15.88
N LYS A 482 22.68 5.28 -17.04
CA LYS A 482 23.73 4.88 -17.96
C LYS A 482 25.09 5.19 -17.31
N GLU A 483 25.86 4.17 -17.04
CA GLU A 483 27.17 4.30 -16.38
C GLU A 483 28.28 4.56 -17.40
N GLY A 484 29.40 5.14 -16.94
CA GLY A 484 30.59 5.34 -17.75
C GLY A 484 30.53 6.49 -18.75
N VAL A 485 29.54 7.40 -18.64
CA VAL A 485 29.40 8.58 -19.50
C VAL A 485 30.01 9.79 -18.80
N SER A 486 30.91 10.49 -19.47
CA SER A 486 31.54 11.70 -18.96
C SER A 486 30.60 12.91 -19.02
N ASP A 487 30.87 13.92 -18.19
CA ASP A 487 30.13 15.20 -18.22
C ASP A 487 30.23 15.90 -19.57
N GLN A 488 31.35 15.71 -20.25
CA GLN A 488 31.56 16.26 -21.58
C GLN A 488 30.60 15.63 -22.59
N GLU A 489 30.41 14.30 -22.55
CA GLU A 489 29.45 13.60 -23.42
C GLU A 489 28.03 14.01 -23.14
N VAL A 490 27.65 14.21 -21.84
CA VAL A 490 26.33 14.72 -21.47
C VAL A 490 26.13 16.14 -22.04
N MET A 491 27.11 17.03 -21.90
CA MET A 491 27.03 18.38 -22.43
C MET A 491 27.04 18.40 -23.98
N ASP A 492 27.74 17.48 -24.62
CA ASP A 492 27.70 17.35 -26.07
C ASP A 492 26.32 16.90 -26.56
N ALA A 493 25.68 15.96 -25.86
CA ALA A 493 24.29 15.60 -26.13
C ALA A 493 23.33 16.78 -25.90
N CYS A 494 23.53 17.55 -24.82
CA CYS A 494 22.77 18.78 -24.58
C CYS A 494 22.96 19.83 -25.67
N ARG A 495 24.19 20.02 -26.13
CA ARG A 495 24.54 20.96 -27.22
C ARG A 495 23.93 20.54 -28.55
N TYR A 496 23.89 19.23 -28.81
CA TYR A 496 23.30 18.71 -30.05
C TYR A 496 21.81 19.06 -30.16
N VAL A 497 21.10 19.09 -29.04
CA VAL A 497 19.66 19.39 -28.97
C VAL A 497 19.37 20.80 -28.43
N ASN A 498 20.32 21.72 -28.42
CA ASN A 498 20.18 23.09 -27.93
C ASN A 498 19.77 23.24 -26.44
N ALA A 499 19.87 22.19 -25.66
CA ALA A 499 19.55 22.24 -24.22
C ALA A 499 20.66 23.00 -23.45
N ASP A 500 21.88 23.02 -23.93
CA ASP A 500 23.02 23.73 -23.34
C ASP A 500 22.74 25.23 -23.17
N LYS A 501 21.96 25.84 -24.06
CA LYS A 501 21.64 27.27 -24.04
C LYS A 501 20.95 27.70 -22.75
N PHE A 502 20.04 26.90 -22.21
CA PHE A 502 19.41 27.21 -20.94
C PHE A 502 20.16 26.61 -19.74
N ILE A 503 20.79 25.43 -19.88
CA ILE A 503 21.57 24.79 -18.81
C ILE A 503 22.75 25.69 -18.40
N ASN A 504 23.44 26.31 -19.34
CA ASN A 504 24.56 27.22 -19.06
C ASN A 504 24.14 28.54 -18.37
N ARG A 505 22.84 28.86 -18.34
CA ARG A 505 22.29 30.01 -17.60
C ARG A 505 21.91 29.66 -16.15
N LEU A 506 21.91 28.37 -15.80
CA LEU A 506 21.61 27.90 -14.46
C LEU A 506 22.86 27.98 -13.58
N GLU A 507 22.68 28.32 -12.30
CA GLU A 507 23.79 28.48 -11.36
C GLU A 507 24.63 27.20 -11.20
N LYS A 508 23.97 26.02 -11.21
CA LYS A 508 24.61 24.71 -10.99
C LYS A 508 24.76 23.89 -12.28
N GLY A 509 24.38 24.42 -13.44
CA GLY A 509 24.50 23.71 -14.73
C GLY A 509 23.83 22.34 -14.72
N LEU A 510 24.59 21.25 -14.97
CA LEU A 510 24.07 19.87 -14.95
C LEU A 510 23.62 19.37 -13.55
N ASP A 511 24.13 19.97 -12.48
CA ASP A 511 23.79 19.64 -11.11
C ASP A 511 22.59 20.46 -10.58
N GLU A 512 21.92 21.22 -11.46
CA GLU A 512 20.72 21.96 -11.09
C GLU A 512 19.61 21.02 -10.62
N PRO A 513 18.99 21.27 -9.44
CA PRO A 513 17.95 20.41 -8.91
C PRO A 513 16.71 20.36 -9.80
N VAL A 514 16.25 19.15 -10.07
CA VAL A 514 14.97 18.87 -10.71
C VAL A 514 13.94 18.56 -9.62
N ARG A 515 12.93 19.42 -9.47
CA ARG A 515 11.83 19.20 -8.53
C ARG A 515 10.84 18.19 -9.10
N GLU A 516 9.84 17.81 -8.27
CA GLU A 516 8.82 16.84 -8.65
C GLU A 516 8.26 17.12 -10.06
N ARG A 517 8.35 16.12 -10.95
CA ARG A 517 7.95 16.19 -12.36
C ARG A 517 8.60 17.31 -13.18
N GLY A 518 9.70 17.89 -12.71
CA GLY A 518 10.36 18.99 -13.41
C GLY A 518 9.53 20.29 -13.45
N ASN A 519 8.69 20.56 -12.44
CA ASN A 519 7.79 21.72 -12.40
C ASN A 519 8.51 23.07 -12.29
N ASN A 520 9.82 23.05 -12.04
CA ASN A 520 10.70 24.23 -12.05
C ASN A 520 11.28 24.54 -13.44
N PHE A 521 10.97 23.74 -14.46
CA PHE A 521 11.37 23.99 -15.86
C PHE A 521 10.14 24.25 -16.73
N SER A 522 10.31 25.06 -17.79
CA SER A 522 9.26 25.28 -18.79
C SER A 522 8.96 23.99 -19.58
N ALA A 523 7.82 23.91 -20.25
CA ALA A 523 7.47 22.75 -21.08
C ALA A 523 8.53 22.47 -22.15
N GLY A 524 9.03 23.50 -22.83
CA GLY A 524 10.07 23.38 -23.83
C GLY A 524 11.42 22.94 -23.27
N GLN A 525 11.82 23.47 -22.09
CA GLN A 525 13.06 23.03 -21.43
C GLN A 525 12.98 21.55 -21.06
N ARG A 526 11.85 21.07 -20.52
CA ARG A 526 11.64 19.64 -20.25
C ARG A 526 11.74 18.80 -21.52
N GLN A 527 11.22 19.29 -22.64
CA GLN A 527 11.29 18.60 -23.91
C GLN A 527 12.73 18.52 -24.44
N LEU A 528 13.52 19.60 -24.37
CA LEU A 528 14.93 19.59 -24.72
C LEU A 528 15.75 18.62 -23.85
N LEU A 529 15.45 18.53 -22.54
CA LEU A 529 16.07 17.52 -21.66
C LEU A 529 15.68 16.09 -22.07
N SER A 530 14.43 15.86 -22.49
CA SER A 530 13.99 14.56 -23.03
C SER A 530 14.73 14.20 -24.32
N PHE A 531 15.00 15.17 -25.19
CA PHE A 531 15.79 14.96 -26.38
C PHE A 531 17.23 14.59 -26.03
N ALA A 532 17.89 15.34 -25.11
CA ALA A 532 19.24 15.02 -24.64
C ALA A 532 19.29 13.60 -24.02
N ARG A 533 18.28 13.22 -23.22
CA ARG A 533 18.12 11.86 -22.70
C ARG A 533 18.08 10.81 -23.81
N THR A 534 17.34 11.06 -24.88
CA THR A 534 17.23 10.13 -25.99
C THR A 534 18.54 9.99 -26.75
N ILE A 535 19.22 11.11 -27.03
CA ILE A 535 20.46 11.12 -27.80
C ILE A 535 21.62 10.43 -27.10
N ILE A 536 21.76 10.61 -25.79
CA ILE A 536 22.84 9.99 -25.02
C ILE A 536 22.82 8.46 -25.05
N HIS A 537 21.63 7.85 -25.29
CA HIS A 537 21.46 6.42 -25.42
C HIS A 537 21.73 5.88 -26.84
N LYS A 538 21.94 6.74 -27.85
CA LYS A 538 22.23 6.39 -29.26
C LYS A 538 21.24 5.39 -29.84
N PRO A 539 19.93 5.67 -29.84
CA PRO A 539 18.91 4.74 -30.30
C PRO A 539 18.97 4.52 -31.80
N SER A 540 18.62 3.30 -32.27
CA SER A 540 18.45 2.98 -33.70
C SER A 540 17.08 3.36 -34.23
N VAL A 541 16.06 3.37 -33.33
CA VAL A 541 14.69 3.79 -33.63
C VAL A 541 14.26 4.86 -32.66
N ILE A 542 13.73 5.96 -33.17
CA ILE A 542 13.26 7.10 -32.39
C ILE A 542 11.76 7.24 -32.56
N ILE A 543 11.03 7.29 -31.46
CA ILE A 543 9.59 7.45 -31.39
C ILE A 543 9.27 8.82 -30.81
N LEU A 544 8.59 9.64 -31.61
CA LEU A 544 8.14 10.96 -31.20
C LEU A 544 6.62 11.00 -31.14
N ASP A 545 6.08 11.12 -29.94
CA ASP A 545 4.65 11.41 -29.73
C ASP A 545 4.50 12.90 -29.47
N GLU A 546 4.11 13.66 -30.51
CA GLU A 546 4.20 15.11 -30.52
C GLU A 546 3.06 15.77 -29.73
N ALA A 547 3.42 16.59 -28.73
CA ALA A 547 2.59 17.68 -28.26
C ALA A 547 3.45 18.88 -27.85
N THR A 548 3.56 19.80 -28.75
CA THR A 548 4.19 21.11 -28.53
C THR A 548 3.14 22.18 -28.21
N ALA A 549 2.08 21.82 -27.50
CA ALA A 549 1.10 22.80 -27.02
C ALA A 549 1.70 23.64 -25.87
N ASN A 550 1.54 24.97 -25.94
CA ASN A 550 1.97 25.93 -24.90
C ASN A 550 3.49 26.10 -24.72
N ILE A 551 4.26 26.09 -25.83
CA ILE A 551 5.68 26.44 -25.84
C ILE A 551 5.83 27.85 -26.42
N ASP A 552 6.74 28.64 -25.83
CA ASP A 552 7.09 29.94 -26.34
C ASP A 552 7.82 29.83 -27.69
N THR A 553 7.69 30.85 -28.54
CA THR A 553 8.20 30.84 -29.92
C THR A 553 9.72 30.65 -30.02
N GLU A 554 10.51 31.21 -29.08
CA GLU A 554 11.96 31.05 -29.07
C GLU A 554 12.34 29.58 -28.81
N THR A 555 11.77 28.97 -27.81
CA THR A 555 12.04 27.56 -27.48
C THR A 555 11.51 26.61 -28.55
N GLU A 556 10.40 26.96 -29.21
CA GLU A 556 9.87 26.17 -30.33
C GLU A 556 10.86 26.07 -31.50
N LEU A 557 11.52 27.18 -31.86
CA LEU A 557 12.57 27.16 -32.91
C LEU A 557 13.73 26.23 -32.52
N LEU A 558 14.14 26.24 -31.24
CA LEU A 558 15.21 25.36 -30.76
C LEU A 558 14.78 23.88 -30.82
N ILE A 559 13.54 23.57 -30.51
CA ILE A 559 12.97 22.21 -30.60
C ILE A 559 12.93 21.77 -32.07
N GLN A 560 12.49 22.62 -32.99
CA GLN A 560 12.46 22.27 -34.42
C GLN A 560 13.86 22.03 -35.00
N ASP A 561 14.83 22.88 -34.69
CA ASP A 561 16.23 22.65 -35.07
C ASP A 561 16.79 21.34 -34.50
N SER A 562 16.43 21.03 -33.25
CA SER A 562 16.83 19.78 -32.63
C SER A 562 16.19 18.56 -33.30
N LEU A 563 14.92 18.64 -33.70
CA LEU A 563 14.21 17.56 -34.42
C LEU A 563 14.85 17.29 -35.78
N GLU A 564 15.21 18.33 -36.54
CA GLU A 564 15.91 18.19 -37.84
C GLU A 564 17.27 17.48 -37.70
N LYS A 565 18.01 17.77 -36.62
CA LYS A 565 19.27 17.08 -36.32
C LYS A 565 19.07 15.62 -35.95
N ILE A 566 18.03 15.33 -35.16
CA ILE A 566 17.73 13.99 -34.66
C ILE A 566 17.29 13.03 -35.77
N LYS A 567 16.61 13.50 -36.82
CA LYS A 567 16.19 12.69 -37.99
C LYS A 567 17.33 11.87 -38.61
N ASN A 568 18.54 12.36 -38.57
CA ASN A 568 19.71 11.72 -39.20
C ASN A 568 20.33 10.58 -38.36
N ILE A 569 19.84 10.36 -37.13
CA ILE A 569 20.45 9.39 -36.19
C ILE A 569 19.96 7.97 -36.44
N GLY A 570 18.66 7.77 -36.64
CA GLY A 570 18.04 6.47 -36.81
C GLY A 570 16.70 6.54 -37.53
N THR A 571 15.99 5.41 -37.56
CA THR A 571 14.61 5.37 -38.08
C THR A 571 13.69 6.17 -37.14
N MET A 572 12.91 7.10 -37.69
CA MET A 572 12.10 8.02 -36.92
C MET A 572 10.61 7.82 -37.17
N LEU A 573 9.86 7.58 -36.09
CA LEU A 573 8.41 7.40 -36.10
C LEU A 573 7.76 8.57 -35.39
N ILE A 574 6.88 9.31 -36.07
CA ILE A 574 6.29 10.53 -35.56
C ILE A 574 4.76 10.39 -35.56
N VAL A 575 4.14 10.60 -34.40
CA VAL A 575 2.71 10.93 -34.35
C VAL A 575 2.59 12.44 -34.39
N ALA A 576 2.31 12.96 -35.56
CA ALA A 576 2.36 14.38 -35.79
C ALA A 576 0.98 15.05 -35.68
N HIS A 577 0.95 16.17 -34.95
CA HIS A 577 -0.17 17.10 -34.89
C HIS A 577 0.14 18.45 -35.56
N ARG A 578 1.38 18.64 -36.06
CA ARG A 578 1.82 19.87 -36.73
C ARG A 578 2.21 19.61 -38.17
N LEU A 579 1.76 20.49 -39.03
CA LEU A 579 2.04 20.47 -40.48
C LEU A 579 3.53 20.49 -40.78
N SER A 580 4.32 21.33 -40.08
CA SER A 580 5.77 21.47 -40.30
C SER A 580 6.52 20.15 -40.12
N THR A 581 6.13 19.33 -39.17
CA THR A 581 6.79 18.04 -38.91
C THR A 581 6.39 16.99 -39.95
N ILE A 582 5.10 17.01 -40.42
CA ILE A 582 4.56 16.06 -41.39
C ILE A 582 5.18 16.29 -42.78
N GLN A 583 5.30 17.56 -43.22
CA GLN A 583 5.75 17.92 -44.57
C GLN A 583 7.17 17.43 -44.91
N HIS A 584 8.01 17.29 -43.88
CA HIS A 584 9.42 16.88 -44.02
C HIS A 584 9.65 15.38 -43.73
N SER A 585 8.60 14.58 -43.69
CA SER A 585 8.69 13.13 -43.50
C SER A 585 8.83 12.42 -44.87
N ASP A 586 9.67 11.38 -44.91
CA ASP A 586 9.89 10.60 -46.13
C ASP A 586 8.65 9.80 -46.55
N ASN A 587 7.86 9.41 -45.56
CA ASN A 587 6.63 8.66 -45.80
C ASN A 587 5.56 9.08 -44.78
N ILE A 588 4.34 9.23 -45.23
CA ILE A 588 3.18 9.59 -44.41
C ILE A 588 2.16 8.48 -44.49
N ILE A 589 1.74 7.95 -43.35
CA ILE A 589 0.73 6.91 -43.24
C ILE A 589 -0.53 7.53 -42.64
N VAL A 590 -1.60 7.58 -43.42
CA VAL A 590 -2.89 8.14 -42.98
C VAL A 590 -3.77 7.03 -42.45
N LEU A 591 -4.15 7.17 -41.17
CA LEU A 591 -4.96 6.21 -40.45
C LEU A 591 -6.40 6.72 -40.23
N SER A 592 -7.38 5.88 -40.51
CA SER A 592 -8.79 6.10 -40.16
C SER A 592 -9.44 4.81 -39.74
N ASP A 593 -10.19 4.85 -38.63
CA ASP A 593 -10.92 3.68 -38.07
C ASP A 593 -10.06 2.39 -37.97
N GLY A 594 -8.78 2.55 -37.59
CA GLY A 594 -7.85 1.45 -37.40
C GLY A 594 -7.33 0.81 -38.69
N ARG A 595 -7.45 1.48 -39.83
CA ARG A 595 -6.94 1.03 -41.16
C ARG A 595 -6.08 2.10 -41.81
N ILE A 596 -5.12 1.69 -42.62
CA ILE A 596 -4.36 2.57 -43.49
C ILE A 596 -5.26 2.93 -44.67
N MET A 597 -5.50 4.21 -44.86
CA MET A 597 -6.28 4.78 -45.95
C MET A 597 -5.40 5.24 -47.10
N GLU A 598 -4.31 5.89 -46.79
CA GLU A 598 -3.37 6.50 -47.75
C GLU A 598 -1.94 6.35 -47.22
N GLN A 599 -0.99 6.18 -48.15
CA GLN A 599 0.43 6.14 -47.82
C GLN A 599 1.24 6.75 -48.98
N GLY A 600 2.22 7.60 -48.65
CA GLY A 600 3.08 8.22 -49.64
C GLY A 600 3.82 9.43 -49.06
N ASP A 601 4.58 10.14 -49.90
CA ASP A 601 5.20 11.42 -49.55
C ASP A 601 4.19 12.58 -49.57
N HIS A 602 4.60 13.71 -49.02
CA HIS A 602 3.73 14.89 -48.88
C HIS A 602 3.14 15.37 -50.23
N GLN A 603 3.96 15.41 -51.29
CA GLN A 603 3.51 15.93 -52.60
C GLN A 603 2.52 14.95 -53.26
N THR A 604 2.83 13.66 -53.24
CA THR A 604 1.98 12.62 -53.80
C THR A 604 0.59 12.62 -53.14
N LEU A 605 0.55 12.69 -51.81
CA LEU A 605 -0.73 12.68 -51.10
C LEU A 605 -1.55 13.98 -51.26
N LEU A 606 -0.88 15.13 -51.45
CA LEU A 606 -1.58 16.36 -51.80
C LEU A 606 -2.22 16.28 -53.19
N HIS A 607 -1.51 15.72 -54.18
CA HIS A 607 -2.05 15.54 -55.52
C HIS A 607 -3.21 14.53 -55.64
N GLN A 608 -3.31 13.58 -54.69
CA GLN A 608 -4.40 12.61 -54.66
C GLN A 608 -5.73 13.24 -54.20
N HIS A 609 -5.73 14.42 -53.60
CA HIS A 609 -6.90 15.11 -53.02
C HIS A 609 -7.71 14.25 -52.07
N GLY A 610 -7.09 13.31 -51.39
CA GLY A 610 -7.73 12.35 -50.50
C GLY A 610 -7.89 12.88 -49.06
N MET A 611 -7.89 11.97 -48.10
CA MET A 611 -8.05 12.28 -46.67
C MET A 611 -6.88 13.16 -46.13
N TYR A 612 -5.67 12.90 -46.59
CA TYR A 612 -4.50 13.71 -46.24
C TYR A 612 -4.69 15.17 -46.67
N TYR A 613 -5.13 15.40 -47.90
CA TYR A 613 -5.41 16.73 -48.42
C TYR A 613 -6.45 17.47 -47.60
N GLN A 614 -7.52 16.78 -47.19
CA GLN A 614 -8.55 17.38 -46.35
C GLN A 614 -7.99 17.78 -44.97
N LEU A 615 -7.24 16.90 -44.31
CA LEU A 615 -6.60 17.19 -43.02
C LEU A 615 -5.61 18.34 -43.12
N TYR A 616 -4.82 18.37 -44.19
CA TYR A 616 -3.85 19.43 -44.48
C TYR A 616 -4.55 20.78 -44.65
N THR A 617 -5.58 20.85 -45.48
CA THR A 617 -6.33 22.07 -45.76
C THR A 617 -7.03 22.63 -44.52
N LEU A 618 -7.61 21.78 -43.70
CA LEU A 618 -8.23 22.17 -42.42
C LEU A 618 -7.23 22.76 -41.44
N GLN A 619 -6.02 22.19 -41.34
CA GLN A 619 -4.96 22.70 -40.45
C GLN A 619 -4.34 24.00 -41.00
N PHE A 620 -4.13 24.09 -42.31
CA PHE A 620 -3.61 25.29 -42.97
C PHE A 620 -4.52 26.47 -42.80
N ASN A 621 -5.84 26.32 -43.03
CA ASN A 621 -6.84 27.35 -42.83
C ASN A 621 -6.91 27.80 -41.36
N LYS A 622 -6.74 26.87 -40.43
CA LYS A 622 -6.75 27.19 -39.00
C LYS A 622 -5.49 27.99 -38.59
N GLN A 623 -4.32 27.71 -39.17
CA GLN A 623 -3.12 28.49 -38.93
C GLN A 623 -3.16 29.89 -39.51
N GLN A 624 -3.75 30.09 -40.68
CA GLN A 624 -4.00 31.41 -41.24
C GLN A 624 -4.98 32.26 -40.39
N LEU A 625 -6.01 31.63 -39.83
CA LEU A 625 -6.96 32.29 -38.94
C LEU A 625 -6.41 32.64 -37.56
N MET A 626 -5.38 31.93 -37.09
CA MET A 626 -4.71 32.21 -35.82
C MET A 626 -3.49 33.16 -35.94
N GLY A 627 -3.00 33.37 -37.14
CA GLY A 627 -1.91 34.29 -37.44
C GLY A 627 -2.33 35.70 -37.95
N ALA A 628 -3.65 35.90 -38.06
CA ALA A 628 -4.28 37.18 -38.29
C ALA A 628 -4.98 37.68 -37.01
#